data_d75335572134464fc510b332d8b93677
#
_entry.id   d75335572134464fc510b332d8b93677
#
_cell.length_a   1.000
_cell.length_b   1.000
_cell.length_c   1.000
_cell.angle_alpha   90.00
_cell.angle_beta   90.00
_cell.angle_gamma   90.00
#
_symmetry.space_group_name_H-M   'P 1'
#
loop_
_entity.id
_entity.type
_entity.pdbx_description
1 polymer ?
#
loop_
_entity_poly.entity_id
_entity_poly.type
_entity_poly.pdbx_seq_one_letter_code
_entity_poly.pdbx_strand_id
1 'polypeptide(L)' 'LFRSFELIAERKAAKAAKNWARADEIRKELLEKNIVLEDAPGGVTTWRRA' A
#
# COMPACT_ATOMS: atom_id res chain seq x y z
N LEU A 1 12.05 -1.01 13.28
CA LEU A 1 11.03 0.01 13.00
C LEU A 1 10.25 -0.34 11.77
N PHE A 2 8.97 -0.24 11.87
CA PHE A 2 8.07 -0.54 10.77
C PHE A 2 7.87 0.69 9.88
N ARG A 3 8.06 0.51 8.59
CA ARG A 3 7.99 1.62 7.63
C ARG A 3 6.68 1.63 6.85
N SER A 4 5.58 1.51 7.55
CA SER A 4 4.29 1.43 6.88
C SER A 4 3.99 2.66 6.01
N PHE A 5 4.32 3.83 6.50
CA PHE A 5 4.07 5.04 5.72
C PHE A 5 4.89 5.10 4.45
N GLU A 6 6.13 4.66 4.51
CA GLU A 6 6.98 4.64 3.32
C GLU A 6 6.46 3.64 2.30
N LEU A 7 6.03 2.48 2.76
CA LEU A 7 5.48 1.47 1.87
C LEU A 7 4.16 1.92 1.24
N ILE A 8 3.32 2.58 2.00
CA ILE A 8 2.07 3.10 1.49
C ILE A 8 2.32 4.17 0.43
N ALA A 9 3.26 5.08 0.69
CA ALA A 9 3.62 6.10 -0.27
C ALA A 9 4.23 5.49 -1.54
N GLU A 10 5.05 4.47 -1.38
CA GLU A 10 5.66 3.77 -2.49
C GLU A 10 4.60 3.06 -3.35
N ARG A 11 3.63 2.43 -2.70
CA ARG A 11 2.53 1.80 -3.41
C ARG A 11 1.74 2.83 -4.22
N LYS A 12 1.47 3.96 -3.63
CA LYS A 12 0.75 5.04 -4.32
C LYS A 12 1.52 5.50 -5.55
N ALA A 13 2.82 5.68 -5.41
CA ALA A 13 3.68 6.08 -6.52
C ALA A 13 3.72 5.00 -7.60
N ALA A 14 3.77 3.74 -7.19
CA ALA A 14 3.77 2.62 -8.14
C ALA A 14 2.48 2.59 -8.93
N LYS A 15 1.35 2.79 -8.29
CA LYS A 15 0.05 2.84 -8.96
C LYS A 15 -0.03 4.02 -9.93
N ALA A 16 0.48 5.16 -9.54
CA ALA A 16 0.50 6.33 -10.39
C ALA A 16 1.36 6.10 -11.63
N ALA A 17 2.43 5.34 -11.50
CA ALA A 17 3.28 4.97 -12.61
C ALA A 17 2.78 3.72 -13.36
N LYS A 18 1.64 3.18 -12.95
CA LYS A 18 1.05 1.96 -13.52
C LYS A 18 1.95 0.75 -13.34
N ASN A 19 2.76 0.76 -12.30
CA ASN A 19 3.62 -0.36 -11.95
C ASN A 19 2.86 -1.28 -10.98
N TRP A 20 1.91 -2.01 -11.51
CA TRP A 20 1.02 -2.83 -10.71
C TRP A 20 1.73 -3.97 -9.98
N ALA A 21 2.77 -4.51 -10.59
CA ALA A 21 3.55 -5.58 -9.97
C ALA A 21 4.19 -5.10 -8.68
N ARG A 22 4.77 -3.92 -8.70
CA ARG A 22 5.40 -3.36 -7.50
C ARG A 22 4.36 -3.03 -6.44
N ALA A 23 3.23 -2.47 -6.86
CA ALA A 23 2.15 -2.15 -5.93
C ALA A 23 1.65 -3.42 -5.23
N ASP A 24 1.52 -4.50 -5.96
CA ASP A 24 1.07 -5.77 -5.40
C ASP A 24 2.08 -6.34 -4.41
N GLU A 25 3.37 -6.24 -4.71
CA GLU A 25 4.41 -6.67 -3.79
C GLU A 25 4.34 -5.92 -2.47
N ILE A 26 4.17 -4.60 -2.54
CA ILE A 26 4.06 -3.78 -1.34
C ILE A 26 2.83 -4.17 -0.52
N ARG A 27 1.72 -4.40 -1.20
CA ARG A 27 0.50 -4.83 -0.55
C ARG A 27 0.69 -6.14 0.21
N LYS A 28 1.34 -7.10 -0.41
CA LYS A 28 1.63 -8.39 0.22
C LYS A 28 2.53 -8.23 1.44
N GLU A 29 3.54 -7.39 1.33
CA GLU A 29 4.46 -7.14 2.43
C GLU A 29 3.75 -6.53 3.62
N LEU A 30 2.86 -5.57 3.37
CA LEU A 30 2.07 -4.96 4.43
C LEU A 30 1.10 -5.97 5.06
N LEU A 31 0.52 -6.83 4.24
CA LEU A 31 -0.38 -7.85 4.75
C LEU A 31 0.34 -8.83 5.67
N GLU A 32 1.57 -9.16 5.39
CA GLU A 32 2.37 -10.01 6.27
C GLU A 32 2.60 -9.36 7.63
N LYS A 33 2.55 -8.05 7.68
CA LYS A 33 2.68 -7.30 8.92
C LYS A 33 1.33 -6.95 9.55
N ASN A 34 0.28 -7.64 9.11
CA ASN A 34 -1.09 -7.45 9.60
C ASN A 34 -1.65 -6.06 9.30
N ILE A 35 -1.26 -5.51 8.17
CA ILE A 35 -1.80 -4.23 7.72
C ILE A 35 -2.57 -4.44 6.43
N VAL A 36 -3.81 -3.98 6.42
CA VAL A 36 -4.69 -4.08 5.26
C VAL A 36 -4.83 -2.70 4.64
N LEU A 37 -4.59 -2.63 3.34
CA LEU A 37 -4.78 -1.37 2.61
C LEU A 37 -6.17 -1.37 1.97
N GLU A 38 -6.82 -0.23 2.05
CA GLU A 38 -8.12 -0.06 1.44
C GLU A 38 -8.10 1.18 0.55
N ASP A 39 -8.62 1.03 -0.66
CA ASP A 39 -8.74 2.14 -1.58
C ASP A 39 -10.10 2.78 -1.39
N ALA A 40 -10.11 4.07 -1.08
CA ALA A 40 -11.34 4.84 -0.92
C ALA A 40 -11.64 5.60 -2.20
N PRO A 41 -12.91 6.00 -2.42
CA PRO A 41 -13.25 6.84 -3.55
C PRO A 41 -12.45 8.14 -3.56
N GLY A 42 -12.13 8.62 -4.74
CA GLY A 42 -11.34 9.83 -4.88
C GLY A 42 -9.85 9.62 -4.90
N GLY A 43 -9.40 8.37 -5.01
CA GLY A 43 -7.99 8.06 -5.09
C GLY A 43 -7.26 8.08 -3.75
N VAL A 44 -7.98 8.07 -2.66
CA VAL A 44 -7.40 8.05 -1.32
C VAL A 44 -7.13 6.59 -0.93
N THR A 45 -5.95 6.35 -0.35
CA THR A 45 -5.59 5.05 0.17
C THR A 45 -5.53 5.13 1.69
N THR A 46 -6.24 4.25 2.36
CA THR A 46 -6.21 4.16 3.81
C THR A 46 -5.67 2.79 4.22
N TRP A 47 -5.31 2.66 5.47
CA TRP A 47 -4.81 1.40 5.99
C TRP A 47 -5.31 1.18 7.41
N ARG A 48 -5.34 -0.08 7.81
CA ARG A 48 -5.72 -0.44 9.17
C ARG A 48 -5.06 -1.76 9.52
N ARG A 49 -5.02 -2.06 10.79
CA ARG A 49 -4.55 -3.36 11.25
C ARG A 49 -5.62 -4.41 11.02
N ALA A 50 -5.16 -5.55 10.55
CA ALA A 50 -6.04 -6.69 10.37
C ALA A 50 -6.42 -7.32 11.71
#